data_e8dc24fb03ceba28c1e912bebbbd4196
#
_entry.id   e8dc24fb03ceba28c1e912bebbbd4196
#
_cell.length_a   1.000
_cell.length_b   1.000
_cell.length_c   1.000
_cell.angle_alpha   90.00
_cell.angle_beta   90.00
_cell.angle_gamma   90.00
#
_symmetry.space_group_name_H-M   'P 1'
#
loop_
_entity.id
_entity.type
_entity.pdbx_description
1 polymer ?
#
loop_
_entity_poly.entity_id
_entity_poly.type
_entity_poly.pdbx_seq_one_letter_code
_entity_poly.pdbx_strand_id
1 'polypeptide(L)'
;YAKSLPMPMVIGALKRLDLIRKHPEYQEKLWEITRALQGGLKENGFEIGVTQSPVTPVYMKGGIPEATNLIVDLREKHNLFCSVVVYPVIPKGEIILRLIPTAAHTLDDVKFTIEAFKAIRNKLESGFYRDKPMPMKADEGFSVR
;
A
#
# COMPACT_ATOMS: atom_id res chain seq x y z
N TYR A 1 -24.32 22.84 -6.81
CA TYR A 1 -24.03 24.12 -6.13
C TYR A 1 -22.70 24.00 -5.41
N ALA A 2 -21.64 24.57 -5.99
CA ALA A 2 -20.33 24.61 -5.36
C ALA A 2 -20.36 25.70 -4.24
N LYS A 3 -20.13 25.25 -3.01
CA LYS A 3 -19.92 26.18 -1.89
C LYS A 3 -18.44 26.53 -1.82
N SER A 4 -18.13 27.74 -1.35
CA SER A 4 -16.74 28.15 -1.12
C SER A 4 -16.06 27.25 -0.09
N LEU A 5 -14.75 27.03 -0.25
CA LEU A 5 -13.96 26.29 0.73
C LEU A 5 -13.94 27.05 2.08
N PRO A 6 -14.03 26.37 3.20
CA PRO A 6 -13.83 26.99 4.51
C PRO A 6 -12.46 27.67 4.59
N MET A 7 -12.40 28.88 5.11
CA MET A 7 -11.17 29.69 5.19
C MET A 7 -10.00 28.96 5.87
N PRO A 8 -10.17 28.19 6.96
CA PRO A 8 -9.08 27.42 7.55
C PRO A 8 -8.45 26.40 6.59
N MET A 9 -9.26 25.79 5.70
CA MET A 9 -8.75 24.87 4.69
C MET A 9 -7.90 25.60 3.64
N VAL A 10 -8.33 26.78 3.21
CA VAL A 10 -7.58 27.61 2.25
C VAL A 10 -6.23 28.04 2.84
N ILE A 11 -6.24 28.57 4.07
CA ILE A 11 -5.01 28.98 4.77
C ILE A 11 -4.07 27.77 4.96
N GLY A 12 -4.62 26.63 5.37
CA GLY A 12 -3.84 25.38 5.53
C GLY A 12 -3.25 24.90 4.21
N ALA A 13 -3.97 24.99 3.11
CA ALA A 13 -3.46 24.63 1.78
C ALA A 13 -2.32 25.55 1.33
N LEU A 14 -2.49 26.87 1.49
CA LEU A 14 -1.44 27.84 1.18
C LEU A 14 -0.17 27.61 2.01
N LYS A 15 -0.33 27.33 3.31
CA LYS A 15 0.81 27.03 4.18
C LYS A 15 1.55 25.75 3.78
N ARG A 16 0.81 24.68 3.42
CA ARG A 16 1.44 23.45 2.90
C ARG A 16 2.21 23.69 1.61
N LEU A 17 1.64 24.47 0.70
CA LEU A 17 2.30 24.83 -0.56
C LEU A 17 3.60 25.63 -0.31
N ASP A 18 3.57 26.58 0.62
CA ASP A 18 4.75 27.35 1.04
C ASP A 18 5.84 26.43 1.64
N LEU A 19 5.45 25.48 2.52
CA LEU A 19 6.36 24.50 3.09
C LEU A 19 6.99 23.60 2.02
N ILE A 20 6.20 23.06 1.10
CA ILE A 20 6.72 22.21 0.01
C ILE A 20 7.73 22.97 -0.86
N ARG A 21 7.49 24.24 -1.15
CA ARG A 21 8.40 25.07 -1.94
C ARG A 21 9.71 25.41 -1.20
N LYS A 22 9.64 25.58 0.12
CA LYS A 22 10.80 25.95 0.95
C LYS A 22 11.65 24.76 1.38
N HIS A 23 11.10 23.54 1.30
CA HIS A 23 11.71 22.30 1.80
C HIS A 23 11.77 21.22 0.70
N PRO A 24 12.59 21.40 -0.36
CA PRO A 24 12.76 20.42 -1.42
C PRO A 24 13.32 19.09 -0.90
N GLU A 25 14.02 19.10 0.23
CA GLU A 25 14.58 17.92 0.89
C GLU A 25 13.51 16.84 1.22
N TYR A 26 12.27 17.23 1.45
CA TYR A 26 11.19 16.26 1.68
C TYR A 26 10.87 15.47 0.40
N GLN A 27 10.90 16.13 -0.74
CA GLN A 27 10.67 15.47 -2.01
C GLN A 27 11.87 14.60 -2.40
N GLU A 28 13.09 15.07 -2.17
CA GLU A 28 14.32 14.30 -2.42
C GLU A 28 14.34 13.03 -1.59
N LYS A 29 14.01 13.12 -0.30
CA LYS A 29 13.91 11.98 0.60
C LYS A 29 12.83 11.00 0.19
N LEU A 30 11.65 11.49 -0.21
CA LEU A 30 10.57 10.65 -0.73
C LEU A 30 11.05 9.83 -1.94
N TRP A 31 11.76 10.46 -2.87
CA TRP A 31 12.27 9.77 -4.07
C TRP A 31 13.42 8.81 -3.75
N GLU A 32 14.25 9.10 -2.76
CA GLU A 32 15.27 8.16 -2.26
C GLU A 32 14.61 6.86 -1.79
N ILE A 33 13.62 6.96 -0.90
CA ILE A 33 12.88 5.82 -0.37
C ILE A 33 12.11 5.08 -1.48
N THR A 34 11.47 5.84 -2.37
CA THR A 34 10.72 5.26 -3.50
C THR A 34 11.63 4.44 -4.41
N ARG A 35 12.77 4.98 -4.80
CA ARG A 35 13.72 4.26 -5.67
C ARG A 35 14.28 3.01 -4.99
N ALA A 36 14.62 3.11 -3.72
CA ALA A 36 15.09 1.95 -2.93
C ALA A 36 14.01 0.85 -2.85
N LEU A 37 12.75 1.23 -2.60
CA LEU A 37 11.64 0.28 -2.54
C LEU A 37 11.38 -0.38 -3.89
N GLN A 38 11.25 0.42 -4.95
CA GLN A 38 10.98 -0.08 -6.31
C GLN A 38 12.13 -0.93 -6.84
N GLY A 39 13.37 -0.52 -6.61
CA GLY A 39 14.57 -1.29 -6.96
C GLY A 39 14.59 -2.63 -6.24
N GLY A 40 14.47 -2.61 -4.92
CA GLY A 40 14.50 -3.82 -4.11
C GLY A 40 13.36 -4.79 -4.42
N LEU A 41 12.15 -4.30 -4.74
CA LEU A 41 11.05 -5.17 -5.19
C LEU A 41 11.37 -5.82 -6.53
N LYS A 42 11.88 -5.08 -7.51
CA LYS A 42 12.27 -5.62 -8.84
C LYS A 42 13.39 -6.65 -8.72
N GLU A 43 14.43 -6.36 -7.95
CA GLU A 43 15.56 -7.27 -7.70
C GLU A 43 15.13 -8.60 -7.08
N ASN A 44 14.04 -8.55 -6.30
CA ASN A 44 13.44 -9.74 -5.70
C ASN A 44 12.32 -10.37 -6.55
N GLY A 45 12.21 -9.99 -7.84
CA GLY A 45 11.31 -10.61 -8.80
C GLY A 45 9.84 -10.23 -8.64
N PHE A 46 9.53 -9.10 -8.02
CA PHE A 46 8.17 -8.60 -7.97
C PHE A 46 7.84 -7.77 -9.22
N GLU A 47 6.70 -8.03 -9.81
CA GLU A 47 6.16 -7.22 -10.90
C GLU A 47 5.54 -5.95 -10.31
N ILE A 48 6.05 -4.80 -10.71
CA ILE A 48 5.55 -3.49 -10.28
C ILE A 48 5.09 -2.60 -11.45
N GLY A 49 5.07 -3.16 -12.65
CA GLY A 49 4.72 -2.42 -13.87
C GLY A 49 5.69 -1.27 -14.18
N VAL A 50 5.22 -0.39 -15.04
CA VAL A 50 5.92 0.86 -15.37
C VAL A 50 5.29 1.97 -14.53
N THR A 51 5.99 2.40 -13.48
CA THR A 51 5.54 3.50 -12.62
C THR A 51 6.57 4.63 -12.57
N GLN A 52 6.09 5.87 -12.67
CA GLN A 52 6.86 7.10 -12.52
C GLN A 52 6.38 7.89 -11.30
N SER A 53 5.76 7.20 -10.35
CA SER A 53 5.14 7.77 -9.16
C SER A 53 5.73 7.13 -7.90
N PRO A 54 5.71 7.82 -6.76
CA PRO A 54 6.00 7.18 -5.47
C PRO A 54 5.05 6.04 -5.13
N VAL A 55 3.81 6.10 -5.60
CA VAL A 55 2.85 4.98 -5.42
C VAL A 55 3.34 3.78 -6.23
N THR A 56 3.65 2.72 -5.54
CA THR A 56 4.25 1.51 -6.12
C THR A 56 3.22 0.38 -6.11
N PRO A 57 2.67 -0.02 -7.27
CA PRO A 57 1.81 -1.18 -7.36
C PRO A 57 2.68 -2.46 -7.36
N VAL A 58 2.22 -3.49 -6.66
CA VAL A 58 2.82 -4.84 -6.73
C VAL A 58 1.74 -5.79 -7.22
N TYR A 59 1.97 -6.38 -8.38
CA TYR A 59 1.03 -7.28 -9.05
C TYR A 59 1.22 -8.71 -8.58
N MET A 60 0.13 -9.37 -8.21
CA MET A 60 0.09 -10.76 -7.78
C MET A 60 -1.12 -11.48 -8.40
N LYS A 61 -1.10 -12.80 -8.41
CA LYS A 61 -2.23 -13.62 -8.87
C LYS A 61 -3.00 -14.17 -7.67
N GLY A 62 -4.33 -14.09 -7.75
CA GLY A 62 -5.22 -14.59 -6.70
C GLY A 62 -6.60 -13.95 -6.78
N GLY A 63 -7.52 -14.46 -5.97
CA GLY A 63 -8.87 -13.93 -5.85
C GLY A 63 -9.07 -13.05 -4.61
N ILE A 64 -10.33 -12.67 -4.39
CA ILE A 64 -10.71 -11.82 -3.25
C ILE A 64 -10.41 -12.51 -1.90
N PRO A 65 -10.67 -13.82 -1.70
CA PRO A 65 -10.35 -14.48 -0.44
C PRO A 65 -8.86 -14.46 -0.12
N GLU A 66 -8.01 -14.78 -1.12
CA GLU A 66 -6.56 -14.76 -0.98
C GLU A 66 -6.06 -13.33 -0.66
N ALA A 67 -6.58 -12.33 -1.37
CA ALA A 67 -6.23 -10.93 -1.15
C ALA A 67 -6.58 -10.45 0.26
N THR A 68 -7.76 -10.84 0.77
CA THR A 68 -8.22 -10.48 2.12
C THR A 68 -7.32 -11.11 3.18
N ASN A 69 -7.05 -12.42 3.08
CA ASN A 69 -6.21 -13.13 4.04
C ASN A 69 -4.76 -12.62 4.01
N LEU A 70 -4.25 -12.27 2.84
CA LEU A 70 -2.92 -11.72 2.64
C LEU A 70 -2.77 -10.34 3.31
N ILE A 71 -3.75 -9.45 3.15
CA ILE A 71 -3.74 -8.13 3.79
C ILE A 71 -3.78 -8.24 5.32
N VAL A 72 -4.59 -9.16 5.85
CA VAL A 72 -4.62 -9.42 7.29
C VAL A 72 -3.29 -9.95 7.78
N ASP A 73 -2.66 -10.86 7.05
CA ASP A 73 -1.34 -11.43 7.41
C ASP A 73 -0.24 -10.34 7.40
N LEU A 74 -0.23 -9.45 6.39
CA LEU A 74 0.66 -8.30 6.35
C LEU A 74 0.47 -7.38 7.55
N ARG A 75 -0.78 -7.08 7.88
CA ARG A 75 -1.12 -6.17 8.98
C ARG A 75 -0.80 -6.77 10.34
N GLU A 76 -1.27 -7.99 10.61
CA GLU A 76 -1.24 -8.58 11.95
C GLU A 76 0.13 -9.22 12.28
N LYS A 77 0.85 -9.74 11.27
CA LYS A 77 2.13 -10.43 11.50
C LYS A 77 3.35 -9.65 11.06
N HIS A 78 3.18 -8.76 10.11
CA HIS A 78 4.29 -7.96 9.58
C HIS A 78 4.17 -6.47 9.89
N ASN A 79 3.13 -6.03 10.66
CA ASN A 79 2.90 -4.62 10.98
C ASN A 79 2.98 -3.69 9.76
N LEU A 80 2.59 -4.20 8.59
CA LEU A 80 2.68 -3.49 7.33
C LEU A 80 1.29 -3.20 6.79
N PHE A 81 0.98 -1.92 6.64
CA PHE A 81 -0.28 -1.45 6.08
C PHE A 81 -0.10 -1.05 4.62
N CYS A 82 -0.83 -1.70 3.73
CA CYS A 82 -0.97 -1.28 2.34
C CYS A 82 -2.40 -1.45 1.87
N SER A 83 -2.77 -0.76 0.80
CA SER A 83 -4.08 -0.92 0.18
C SER A 83 -4.05 -2.02 -0.87
N VAL A 84 -5.18 -2.71 -1.01
CA VAL A 84 -5.36 -3.76 -2.02
C VAL A 84 -6.41 -3.36 -3.04
N VAL A 85 -6.18 -3.73 -4.29
CA VAL A 85 -7.14 -3.58 -5.39
C VAL A 85 -7.41 -4.96 -5.95
N VAL A 86 -8.69 -5.28 -6.14
CA VAL A 86 -9.19 -6.56 -6.66
C VAL A 86 -10.38 -6.32 -7.60
N TYR A 87 -10.90 -7.39 -8.20
CA TYR A 87 -12.15 -7.31 -8.97
C TYR A 87 -13.25 -6.62 -8.12
N PRO A 88 -14.09 -5.74 -8.72
CA PRO A 88 -14.26 -5.48 -10.17
C PRO A 88 -13.36 -4.35 -10.72
N VAL A 89 -12.48 -3.76 -9.93
CA VAL A 89 -11.62 -2.64 -10.37
C VAL A 89 -10.55 -3.12 -11.35
N ILE A 90 -10.10 -4.36 -11.18
CA ILE A 90 -9.14 -5.04 -12.04
C ILE A 90 -9.70 -6.41 -12.45
N PRO A 91 -9.11 -7.09 -13.46
CA PRO A 91 -9.58 -8.41 -13.90
C PRO A 91 -9.61 -9.45 -12.76
N LYS A 92 -10.54 -10.43 -12.88
CA LYS A 92 -10.58 -11.55 -11.93
C LYS A 92 -9.28 -12.34 -11.97
N GLY A 93 -8.83 -12.79 -10.79
CA GLY A 93 -7.60 -13.55 -10.64
C GLY A 93 -6.35 -12.69 -10.50
N GLU A 94 -6.53 -11.38 -10.41
CA GLU A 94 -5.44 -10.43 -10.16
C GLU A 94 -5.62 -9.72 -8.82
N ILE A 95 -4.49 -9.41 -8.19
CA ILE A 95 -4.38 -8.63 -6.95
C ILE A 95 -3.33 -7.56 -7.20
N ILE A 96 -3.62 -6.32 -6.84
CA ILE A 96 -2.62 -5.24 -6.80
C ILE A 96 -2.51 -4.74 -5.37
N LEU A 97 -1.34 -4.86 -4.79
CA LEU A 97 -1.00 -4.20 -3.53
C LEU A 97 -0.37 -2.84 -3.83
N ARG A 98 -0.90 -1.77 -3.24
CA ARG A 98 -0.36 -0.42 -3.44
C ARG A 98 0.43 -0.01 -2.22
N LEU A 99 1.73 0.17 -2.41
CA LEU A 99 2.64 0.74 -1.43
C LEU A 99 2.76 2.25 -1.65
N ILE A 100 2.64 3.01 -0.57
CA ILE A 100 2.69 4.47 -0.61
C ILE A 100 3.77 4.92 0.38
N PRO A 101 5.04 4.95 -0.04
CA PRO A 101 6.13 5.44 0.80
C PRO A 101 5.97 6.94 1.08
N THR A 102 6.57 7.38 2.16
CA THR A 102 6.63 8.79 2.55
C THR A 102 8.07 9.17 2.88
N ALA A 103 8.35 10.47 2.96
CA ALA A 103 9.65 10.97 3.38
C ALA A 103 10.01 10.64 4.85
N ALA A 104 9.05 10.18 5.64
CA ALA A 104 9.28 9.76 7.02
C ALA A 104 9.81 8.31 7.14
N HIS A 105 9.69 7.51 6.08
CA HIS A 105 10.25 6.15 6.08
C HIS A 105 11.76 6.16 5.96
N THR A 106 12.35 5.05 6.40
CA THR A 106 13.79 4.78 6.37
C THR A 106 14.13 3.68 5.38
N LEU A 107 15.42 3.51 5.08
CA LEU A 107 15.88 2.37 4.25
C LEU A 107 15.69 1.02 4.97
N ASP A 108 15.64 1.02 6.30
CA ASP A 108 15.36 -0.21 7.06
C ASP A 108 13.88 -0.59 6.96
N ASP A 109 12.95 0.38 6.91
CA ASP A 109 11.54 0.13 6.60
C ASP A 109 11.38 -0.47 5.19
N VAL A 110 12.20 -0.02 4.24
CA VAL A 110 12.21 -0.60 2.88
C VAL A 110 12.64 -2.06 2.90
N LYS A 111 13.75 -2.39 3.57
CA LYS A 111 14.23 -3.79 3.72
C LYS A 111 13.17 -4.65 4.38
N PHE A 112 12.61 -4.17 5.49
CA PHE A 112 11.55 -4.86 6.21
C PHE A 112 10.33 -5.14 5.31
N THR A 113 9.91 -4.16 4.52
CA THR A 113 8.81 -4.30 3.57
C THR A 113 9.09 -5.37 2.53
N ILE A 114 10.30 -5.40 1.96
CA ILE A 114 10.69 -6.39 0.95
C ILE A 114 10.66 -7.81 1.54
N GLU A 115 11.18 -8.01 2.76
CA GLU A 115 11.16 -9.32 3.43
C GLU A 115 9.72 -9.77 3.75
N ALA A 116 8.86 -8.86 4.19
CA ALA A 116 7.44 -9.15 4.40
C ALA A 116 6.77 -9.59 3.08
N PHE A 117 7.06 -8.91 1.98
CA PHE A 117 6.52 -9.25 0.66
C PHE A 117 7.01 -10.61 0.15
N LYS A 118 8.27 -10.97 0.37
CA LYS A 118 8.77 -12.32 0.08
C LYS A 118 8.00 -13.39 0.87
N ALA A 119 7.78 -13.16 2.15
CA ALA A 119 7.06 -14.10 3.01
C ALA A 119 5.62 -14.31 2.54
N ILE A 120 4.88 -13.24 2.21
CA ILE A 120 3.50 -13.37 1.73
C ILE A 120 3.41 -13.99 0.34
N ARG A 121 4.37 -13.70 -0.56
CA ARG A 121 4.42 -14.34 -1.88
C ARG A 121 4.56 -15.85 -1.76
N ASN A 122 5.51 -16.33 -0.97
CA ASN A 122 5.70 -17.76 -0.74
C ASN A 122 4.44 -18.44 -0.19
N LYS A 123 3.72 -17.77 0.72
CA LYS A 123 2.44 -18.25 1.24
C LYS A 123 1.34 -18.24 0.18
N LEU A 124 1.29 -17.22 -0.66
CA LEU A 124 0.29 -17.11 -1.74
C LEU A 124 0.51 -18.23 -2.78
N GLU A 125 1.75 -18.42 -3.23
CA GLU A 125 2.13 -19.44 -4.22
C GLU A 125 1.91 -20.86 -3.70
N SER A 126 2.11 -21.10 -2.40
CA SER A 126 1.81 -22.41 -1.76
C SER A 126 0.31 -22.67 -1.56
N GLY A 127 -0.56 -21.72 -1.88
CA GLY A 127 -2.00 -21.82 -1.68
C GLY A 127 -2.46 -21.61 -0.23
N PHE A 128 -1.58 -21.20 0.66
CA PHE A 128 -1.87 -21.00 2.08
C PHE A 128 -3.06 -20.09 2.37
N TYR A 129 -3.31 -19.08 1.52
CA TYR A 129 -4.42 -18.15 1.71
C TYR A 129 -5.74 -18.61 1.09
N ARG A 130 -5.72 -19.64 0.23
CA ARG A 130 -6.90 -20.14 -0.48
C ARG A 130 -7.89 -20.83 0.45
N ASP A 131 -7.36 -21.64 1.36
CA ASP A 131 -8.16 -22.51 2.22
C ASP A 131 -8.49 -21.89 3.57
N LYS A 132 -8.07 -20.66 3.80
CA LYS A 132 -8.42 -19.94 5.04
C LYS A 132 -9.81 -19.31 4.94
N PRO A 133 -10.64 -19.46 6.00
CA PRO A 133 -11.86 -18.68 6.09
C PRO A 133 -11.53 -17.18 6.08
N MET A 134 -12.36 -16.39 5.42
CA MET A 134 -12.20 -14.93 5.46
C MET A 134 -12.26 -14.43 6.90
N PRO A 135 -11.34 -13.56 7.34
CA PRO A 135 -11.24 -13.10 8.73
C PRO A 135 -12.40 -12.19 9.17
N MET A 136 -13.21 -11.73 8.23
CA MET A 136 -14.43 -10.97 8.53
C MET A 136 -15.64 -11.90 8.56
N LYS A 137 -16.09 -12.28 9.75
CA LYS A 137 -17.48 -12.67 9.92
C LYS A 137 -18.34 -11.41 9.77
N ALA A 138 -19.27 -11.46 8.81
CA ALA A 138 -20.22 -10.38 8.55
C ALA A 138 -21.27 -10.19 9.67
N ASP A 139 -21.15 -10.83 10.82
CA ASP A 139 -22.21 -11.01 11.82
C ASP A 139 -21.93 -10.49 13.23
N GLU A 140 -20.98 -9.59 13.42
CA GLU A 140 -21.03 -8.81 14.67
C GLU A 140 -21.55 -7.41 14.34
N GLY A 141 -22.88 -7.31 14.45
CA GLY A 141 -23.62 -6.09 14.18
C GLY A 141 -23.03 -4.91 14.95
N PHE A 142 -22.75 -3.86 14.22
CA PHE A 142 -22.47 -2.54 14.75
C PHE A 142 -23.73 -2.07 15.48
N SER A 143 -23.85 -2.41 16.76
CA SER A 143 -24.87 -1.83 17.62
C SER A 143 -24.45 -0.41 17.94
N VAL A 144 -25.01 0.53 17.19
CA VAL A 144 -24.94 1.95 17.55
C VAL A 144 -25.81 2.12 18.82
N ARG A 145 -25.20 2.41 19.95
CA ARG A 145 -25.87 2.99 21.12
C ARG A 145 -25.76 4.49 21.06
#